data_b322d7b5357816534c382e6f96c3df15
#
_entry.id   b322d7b5357816534c382e6f96c3df15
#
_cell.length_a   1.000
_cell.length_b   1.000
_cell.length_c   1.000
_cell.angle_alpha   90.00
_cell.angle_beta   90.00
_cell.angle_gamma   90.00
#
_symmetry.space_group_name_H-M   'P 1'
#
loop_
_entity.id
_entity.type
_entity.pdbx_description
1 polymer ?
#
loop_
_entity_poly.entity_id
_entity_poly.type
_entity_poly.pdbx_seq_one_letter_code
_entity_poly.pdbx_strand_id
1 'polypeptide(L)'
;MSARKAIGGAGGSVIVLIVAQILAQLVATLFVFIKVSESICNIIAGIIYVGLAYFLLKLFSKNLLKIKMDNLGMPRFLIKAKWIIVGILLPVAVKAVYLLFFSGKYVSSGMNGNQIFSTLSTGIVFTGIAAGFVEEMVFRGVILNLLKEKWNIKVAVLIPSVLFGLVHIIGMDFSVISSLLVLIAGTMVGIMFSMIAIESGSVWNSGIVHSLWNIIIIGGGLSISGTADEYSVITNVLDSKVFAFTGGEFGIESSIIALLGYIIVTLAAISVIKQKEKV
;
A
#
# COMPACT_ATOMS: atom_id res chain seq x y z
N MET A 1 -17.70 -22.40 0.75
CA MET A 1 -18.07 -21.36 1.77
C MET A 1 -19.38 -20.68 1.41
N SER A 2 -20.19 -20.15 2.38
CA SER A 2 -21.39 -19.36 2.09
C SER A 2 -21.04 -17.92 1.68
N ALA A 3 -21.91 -17.26 0.86
CA ALA A 3 -21.72 -15.86 0.48
C ALA A 3 -21.69 -14.93 1.71
N ARG A 4 -22.60 -15.16 2.68
CA ARG A 4 -22.63 -14.40 3.94
C ARG A 4 -21.29 -14.47 4.68
N LYS A 5 -20.66 -15.66 4.74
CA LYS A 5 -19.36 -15.85 5.39
C LYS A 5 -18.24 -15.14 4.63
N ALA A 6 -18.26 -15.17 3.28
CA ALA A 6 -17.25 -14.49 2.45
C ALA A 6 -17.35 -12.96 2.60
N ILE A 7 -18.55 -12.39 2.45
CA ILE A 7 -18.78 -10.95 2.55
C ILE A 7 -18.57 -10.46 3.99
N GLY A 8 -19.13 -11.16 4.98
CA GLY A 8 -18.94 -10.81 6.39
C GLY A 8 -17.47 -10.93 6.84
N GLY A 9 -16.76 -11.93 6.31
CA GLY A 9 -15.32 -12.09 6.53
C GLY A 9 -14.49 -10.96 5.91
N ALA A 10 -14.83 -10.55 4.69
CA ALA A 10 -14.21 -9.42 4.03
C ALA A 10 -14.42 -8.11 4.82
N GLY A 11 -15.67 -7.77 5.15
CA GLY A 11 -15.97 -6.59 5.96
C GLY A 11 -15.34 -6.63 7.36
N GLY A 12 -15.40 -7.79 8.04
CA GLY A 12 -14.78 -7.99 9.34
C GLY A 12 -13.25 -7.79 9.32
N SER A 13 -12.56 -8.19 8.25
CA SER A 13 -11.12 -7.97 8.14
C SER A 13 -10.75 -6.48 7.97
N VAL A 14 -11.59 -5.70 7.30
CA VAL A 14 -11.41 -4.23 7.22
C VAL A 14 -11.61 -3.59 8.60
N ILE A 15 -12.61 -4.04 9.36
CA ILE A 15 -12.81 -3.58 10.74
C ILE A 15 -11.57 -3.90 11.60
N VAL A 16 -10.99 -5.10 11.46
CA VAL A 16 -9.76 -5.48 12.17
C VAL A 16 -8.61 -4.53 11.83
N LEU A 17 -8.43 -4.17 10.54
CA LEU A 17 -7.41 -3.20 10.11
C LEU A 17 -7.59 -1.86 10.83
N ILE A 18 -8.82 -1.30 10.78
CA ILE A 18 -9.15 0.00 11.39
C ILE A 18 -8.92 -0.04 12.91
N VAL A 19 -9.42 -1.08 13.59
CA VAL A 19 -9.25 -1.24 15.04
C VAL A 19 -7.76 -1.37 15.41
N ALA A 20 -6.99 -2.15 14.65
CA ALA A 20 -5.56 -2.29 14.90
C ALA A 20 -4.81 -0.95 14.75
N GLN A 21 -5.15 -0.15 13.74
CA GLN A 21 -4.58 1.16 13.50
C GLN A 21 -4.90 2.12 14.65
N ILE A 22 -6.17 2.23 15.02
CA ILE A 22 -6.61 3.11 16.12
C ILE A 22 -5.92 2.72 17.43
N LEU A 23 -5.91 1.43 17.78
CA LEU A 23 -5.27 0.96 19.01
C LEU A 23 -3.76 1.22 19.00
N ALA A 24 -3.08 1.01 17.87
CA ALA A 24 -1.66 1.30 17.75
C ALA A 24 -1.35 2.78 17.97
N GLN A 25 -2.16 3.68 17.39
CA GLN A 25 -2.01 5.12 17.58
C GLN A 25 -2.33 5.55 19.03
N LEU A 26 -3.39 5.01 19.63
CA LEU A 26 -3.71 5.26 21.04
C LEU A 26 -2.56 4.85 21.98
N VAL A 27 -1.99 3.66 21.78
CA VAL A 27 -0.86 3.22 22.57
C VAL A 27 0.35 4.12 22.35
N ALA A 28 0.66 4.49 21.11
CA ALA A 28 1.77 5.41 20.82
C ALA A 28 1.57 6.79 21.46
N THR A 29 0.33 7.30 21.51
CA THR A 29 0.00 8.57 22.16
C THR A 29 0.31 8.55 23.66
N LEU A 30 0.22 7.39 24.35
CA LEU A 30 0.58 7.29 25.76
C LEU A 30 2.06 7.63 26.02
N PHE A 31 2.94 7.35 25.07
CA PHE A 31 4.37 7.67 25.17
C PHE A 31 4.64 9.19 25.07
N VAL A 32 3.75 9.95 24.44
CA VAL A 32 3.84 11.41 24.40
C VAL A 32 3.73 12.01 25.82
N PHE A 33 2.86 11.44 26.67
CA PHE A 33 2.70 11.91 28.06
C PHE A 33 3.97 11.73 28.91
N ILE A 34 4.82 10.80 28.56
CA ILE A 34 6.13 10.59 29.22
C ILE A 34 7.28 11.26 28.44
N LYS A 35 6.95 12.22 27.56
CA LYS A 35 7.88 13.06 26.79
C LYS A 35 8.79 12.28 25.83
N VAL A 36 8.35 11.13 25.33
CA VAL A 36 9.03 10.45 24.22
C VAL A 36 8.85 11.28 22.94
N SER A 37 9.91 11.37 22.13
CA SER A 37 9.85 12.15 20.89
C SER A 37 8.80 11.59 19.93
N GLU A 38 8.18 12.45 19.13
CA GLU A 38 7.17 12.10 18.15
C GLU A 38 7.67 11.02 17.17
N SER A 39 8.91 11.14 16.71
CA SER A 39 9.54 10.15 15.81
C SER A 39 9.55 8.75 16.40
N ILE A 40 9.90 8.63 17.69
CA ILE A 40 9.91 7.32 18.39
C ILE A 40 8.47 6.82 18.56
N CYS A 41 7.52 7.70 18.88
CA CYS A 41 6.10 7.35 18.99
C CYS A 41 5.57 6.79 17.65
N ASN A 42 5.93 7.40 16.51
CA ASN A 42 5.54 6.93 15.18
C ASN A 42 6.15 5.57 14.83
N ILE A 43 7.41 5.33 15.21
CA ILE A 43 8.05 4.02 15.05
C ILE A 43 7.32 2.95 15.89
N ILE A 44 7.04 3.26 17.16
CA ILE A 44 6.31 2.36 18.07
C ILE A 44 4.90 2.07 17.49
N ALA A 45 4.19 3.10 17.01
CA ALA A 45 2.88 2.95 16.41
C ALA A 45 2.93 1.97 15.22
N GLY A 46 3.90 2.12 14.31
CA GLY A 46 4.05 1.24 13.16
C GLY A 46 4.32 -0.22 13.55
N ILE A 47 5.22 -0.45 14.50
CA ILE A 47 5.55 -1.80 15.00
C ILE A 47 4.32 -2.45 15.65
N ILE A 48 3.62 -1.70 16.52
CA ILE A 48 2.41 -2.19 17.19
C ILE A 48 1.32 -2.47 16.16
N TYR A 49 1.14 -1.59 15.16
CA TYR A 49 0.12 -1.75 14.12
C TYR A 49 0.28 -3.07 13.37
N VAL A 50 1.48 -3.40 12.88
CA VAL A 50 1.74 -4.69 12.21
C VAL A 50 1.48 -5.87 13.13
N GLY A 51 2.06 -5.85 14.34
CA GLY A 51 1.93 -6.95 15.31
C GLY A 51 0.48 -7.17 15.73
N LEU A 52 -0.23 -6.08 16.04
CA LEU A 52 -1.63 -6.13 16.47
C LEU A 52 -2.57 -6.56 15.33
N ALA A 53 -2.38 -6.03 14.12
CA ALA A 53 -3.15 -6.43 12.95
C ALA A 53 -3.00 -7.93 12.66
N TYR A 54 -1.75 -8.43 12.62
CA TYR A 54 -1.51 -9.86 12.44
C TYR A 54 -2.14 -10.71 13.54
N PHE A 55 -1.98 -10.31 14.81
CA PHE A 55 -2.57 -11.02 15.94
C PHE A 55 -4.11 -11.07 15.88
N LEU A 56 -4.74 -9.91 15.64
CA LEU A 56 -6.20 -9.81 15.55
C LEU A 56 -6.73 -10.57 14.33
N LEU A 57 -6.06 -10.50 13.16
CA LEU A 57 -6.44 -11.32 11.98
C LEU A 57 -6.31 -12.81 12.27
N LYS A 58 -5.29 -13.23 13.02
CA LYS A 58 -5.13 -14.63 13.44
C LYS A 58 -6.26 -15.08 14.35
N LEU A 59 -6.67 -14.26 15.32
CA LEU A 59 -7.83 -14.55 16.17
C LEU A 59 -9.13 -14.58 15.37
N PHE A 60 -9.34 -13.60 14.51
CA PHE A 60 -10.49 -13.50 13.61
C PHE A 60 -10.60 -14.72 12.69
N SER A 61 -9.50 -15.08 12.06
CA SER A 61 -9.40 -16.26 11.19
C SER A 61 -9.71 -17.55 11.94
N LYS A 62 -9.11 -17.75 13.11
CA LYS A 62 -9.29 -18.98 13.92
C LYS A 62 -10.71 -19.09 14.47
N ASN A 63 -11.25 -18.03 15.08
CA ASN A 63 -12.48 -18.10 15.89
C ASN A 63 -13.75 -17.87 15.05
N LEU A 64 -13.73 -16.91 14.13
CA LEU A 64 -14.90 -16.54 13.33
C LEU A 64 -14.91 -17.19 11.95
N LEU A 65 -13.79 -17.13 11.22
CA LEU A 65 -13.74 -17.74 9.89
C LEU A 65 -13.49 -19.24 9.94
N LYS A 66 -12.83 -19.76 10.98
CA LYS A 66 -12.38 -21.15 11.10
C LYS A 66 -11.54 -21.58 9.87
N ILE A 67 -10.62 -20.70 9.45
CA ILE A 67 -9.70 -20.89 8.32
C ILE A 67 -8.28 -20.67 8.83
N LYS A 68 -7.31 -21.49 8.39
CA LYS A 68 -5.90 -21.31 8.72
C LYS A 68 -5.32 -20.09 8.00
N MET A 69 -4.36 -19.40 8.63
CA MET A 69 -3.69 -18.23 8.03
C MET A 69 -3.03 -18.55 6.69
N ASP A 70 -2.47 -19.74 6.54
CA ASP A 70 -1.86 -20.20 5.29
C ASP A 70 -2.86 -20.20 4.13
N ASN A 71 -4.11 -20.63 4.38
CA ASN A 71 -5.18 -20.64 3.38
C ASN A 71 -5.72 -19.22 3.07
N LEU A 72 -5.35 -18.25 3.90
CA LEU A 72 -5.59 -16.83 3.66
C LEU A 72 -4.35 -16.12 3.07
N GLY A 73 -3.46 -16.87 2.43
CA GLY A 73 -2.27 -16.30 1.76
C GLY A 73 -1.20 -15.75 2.72
N MET A 74 -1.27 -16.10 4.01
CA MET A 74 -0.31 -15.72 5.04
C MET A 74 0.44 -16.97 5.57
N PRO A 75 1.24 -17.66 4.71
CA PRO A 75 2.07 -18.78 5.13
C PRO A 75 3.24 -18.26 5.99
N ARG A 76 4.17 -19.19 6.36
CA ARG A 76 5.42 -18.79 7.01
C ARG A 76 6.05 -17.61 6.26
N PHE A 77 6.50 -16.60 7.03
CA PHE A 77 7.10 -15.39 6.47
C PHE A 77 8.33 -15.73 5.61
N LEU A 78 8.23 -15.44 4.31
CA LEU A 78 9.31 -15.62 3.34
C LEU A 78 9.11 -14.63 2.19
N ILE A 79 10.13 -13.83 1.93
CA ILE A 79 10.16 -12.88 0.83
C ILE A 79 11.15 -13.39 -0.22
N LYS A 80 10.68 -13.50 -1.47
CA LYS A 80 11.52 -13.90 -2.61
C LYS A 80 12.29 -12.70 -3.14
N ALA A 81 13.61 -12.84 -3.35
CA ALA A 81 14.49 -11.75 -3.78
C ALA A 81 13.99 -11.00 -5.02
N LYS A 82 13.37 -11.68 -5.99
CA LYS A 82 12.81 -11.04 -7.18
C LYS A 82 11.78 -9.96 -6.86
N TRP A 83 10.96 -10.15 -5.79
CA TRP A 83 9.95 -9.17 -5.41
C TRP A 83 10.54 -7.99 -4.64
N ILE A 84 11.66 -8.18 -3.92
CA ILE A 84 12.45 -7.06 -3.38
C ILE A 84 13.01 -6.21 -4.53
N ILE A 85 13.59 -6.87 -5.54
CA ILE A 85 14.14 -6.19 -6.72
C ILE A 85 13.05 -5.40 -7.46
N VAL A 86 11.89 -6.00 -7.72
CA VAL A 86 10.75 -5.31 -8.34
C VAL A 86 10.27 -4.15 -7.48
N GLY A 87 10.17 -4.36 -6.15
CA GLY A 87 9.74 -3.33 -5.19
C GLY A 87 10.67 -2.11 -5.16
N ILE A 88 11.95 -2.28 -5.46
CA ILE A 88 12.91 -1.17 -5.58
C ILE A 88 12.89 -0.58 -7.01
N LEU A 89 12.99 -1.42 -8.03
CA LEU A 89 13.15 -0.95 -9.41
C LEU A 89 11.92 -0.21 -9.92
N LEU A 90 10.70 -0.65 -9.58
CA LEU A 90 9.48 -0.02 -10.06
C LEU A 90 9.36 1.45 -9.60
N PRO A 91 9.36 1.78 -8.29
CA PRO A 91 9.25 3.17 -7.86
C PRO A 91 10.48 4.02 -8.25
N VAL A 92 11.68 3.43 -8.25
CA VAL A 92 12.89 4.14 -8.71
C VAL A 92 12.79 4.48 -10.20
N ALA A 93 12.32 3.57 -11.05
CA ALA A 93 12.11 3.82 -12.47
C ALA A 93 11.06 4.91 -12.70
N VAL A 94 9.93 4.88 -11.97
CA VAL A 94 8.91 5.94 -12.05
C VAL A 94 9.52 7.29 -11.67
N LYS A 95 10.20 7.42 -10.54
CA LYS A 95 10.88 8.67 -10.17
C LYS A 95 11.93 9.09 -11.19
N ALA A 96 12.74 8.16 -11.69
CA ALA A 96 13.77 8.45 -12.69
C ALA A 96 13.17 9.04 -13.97
N VAL A 97 12.04 8.52 -14.46
CA VAL A 97 11.35 9.09 -15.62
C VAL A 97 10.98 10.55 -15.37
N TYR A 98 10.44 10.88 -14.19
CA TYR A 98 10.11 12.27 -13.86
C TYR A 98 11.35 13.16 -13.79
N LEU A 99 12.39 12.72 -13.09
CA LEU A 99 13.60 13.54 -12.88
C LEU A 99 14.40 13.75 -14.16
N LEU A 100 14.28 12.83 -15.15
CA LEU A 100 15.03 12.92 -16.41
C LEU A 100 14.25 13.61 -17.53
N PHE A 101 12.91 13.50 -17.55
CA PHE A 101 12.11 13.92 -18.70
C PHE A 101 11.10 15.03 -18.40
N PHE A 102 10.91 15.41 -17.14
CA PHE A 102 9.99 16.46 -16.74
C PHE A 102 10.71 17.62 -16.06
N SER A 103 10.44 18.84 -16.53
CA SER A 103 10.92 20.05 -15.87
C SER A 103 10.14 20.32 -14.59
N GLY A 104 10.83 20.84 -13.57
CA GLY A 104 10.21 21.19 -12.29
C GLY A 104 11.18 22.00 -11.43
N LYS A 105 10.68 22.48 -10.30
CA LYS A 105 11.44 23.26 -9.32
C LYS A 105 11.51 22.53 -8.00
N TYR A 106 12.72 22.43 -7.43
CA TYR A 106 12.88 21.89 -6.09
C TYR A 106 12.48 22.91 -5.04
N VAL A 107 11.52 22.55 -4.20
CA VAL A 107 11.01 23.36 -3.10
C VAL A 107 11.29 22.60 -1.80
N SER A 108 12.00 23.24 -0.87
CA SER A 108 12.20 22.70 0.47
C SER A 108 11.02 23.07 1.37
N SER A 109 10.60 22.15 2.21
CA SER A 109 9.58 22.41 3.24
C SER A 109 10.06 23.33 4.38
N GLY A 110 11.38 23.57 4.49
CA GLY A 110 11.96 24.34 5.60
C GLY A 110 12.01 23.60 6.93
N MET A 111 11.76 22.28 6.95
CA MET A 111 11.80 21.45 8.15
C MET A 111 13.15 21.50 8.86
N ASN A 112 13.13 21.58 10.19
CA ASN A 112 14.32 21.38 11.01
C ASN A 112 14.68 19.87 11.13
N GLY A 113 15.85 19.55 11.69
CA GLY A 113 16.33 18.17 11.79
C GLY A 113 15.39 17.21 12.51
N ASN A 114 14.71 17.65 13.57
CA ASN A 114 13.73 16.82 14.29
C ASN A 114 12.49 16.53 13.44
N GLN A 115 12.00 17.53 12.71
CA GLN A 115 10.88 17.38 11.80
C GLN A 115 11.22 16.45 10.63
N ILE A 116 12.42 16.58 10.04
CA ILE A 116 12.91 15.65 9.00
C ILE A 116 12.93 14.22 9.54
N PHE A 117 13.48 14.01 10.74
CA PHE A 117 13.54 12.67 11.34
C PHE A 117 12.13 12.13 11.63
N SER A 118 11.20 12.96 12.11
CA SER A 118 9.81 12.56 12.32
C SER A 118 9.12 12.18 11.01
N THR A 119 9.24 13.01 9.97
CA THR A 119 8.67 12.74 8.64
C THR A 119 9.20 11.44 8.05
N LEU A 120 10.53 11.25 8.03
CA LEU A 120 11.12 10.05 7.46
C LEU A 120 10.81 8.78 8.26
N SER A 121 10.83 8.85 9.60
CA SER A 121 10.47 7.70 10.44
C SER A 121 9.00 7.29 10.25
N THR A 122 8.09 8.25 10.15
CA THR A 122 6.67 7.99 9.85
C THR A 122 6.53 7.39 8.45
N GLY A 123 7.15 8.01 7.44
CA GLY A 123 7.10 7.57 6.06
C GLY A 123 7.67 6.17 5.84
N ILE A 124 8.76 5.82 6.51
CA ILE A 124 9.38 4.49 6.40
C ILE A 124 8.62 3.45 7.21
N VAL A 125 8.37 3.72 8.51
CA VAL A 125 7.89 2.67 9.41
C VAL A 125 6.37 2.55 9.40
N PHE A 126 5.64 3.66 9.52
CA PHE A 126 4.18 3.62 9.61
C PHE A 126 3.52 3.53 8.23
N THR A 127 3.78 4.52 7.36
CA THR A 127 3.19 4.57 6.01
C THR A 127 3.80 3.53 5.08
N GLY A 128 5.12 3.33 5.16
CA GLY A 128 5.84 2.38 4.33
C GLY A 128 5.61 0.94 4.77
N ILE A 129 6.26 0.52 5.83
CA ILE A 129 6.27 -0.89 6.25
C ILE A 129 4.91 -1.30 6.81
N ALA A 130 4.39 -0.57 7.80
CA ALA A 130 3.21 -1.03 8.52
C ALA A 130 1.96 -1.02 7.64
N ALA A 131 1.63 0.08 6.97
CA ALA A 131 0.48 0.13 6.07
C ALA A 131 0.65 -0.88 4.93
N GLY A 132 1.82 -0.92 4.26
CA GLY A 132 2.08 -1.84 3.16
C GLY A 132 1.84 -3.31 3.50
N PHE A 133 2.28 -3.78 4.67
CA PHE A 133 2.02 -5.16 5.08
C PHE A 133 0.60 -5.40 5.59
N VAL A 134 0.05 -4.48 6.39
CA VAL A 134 -1.29 -4.67 7.00
C VAL A 134 -2.37 -4.67 5.92
N GLU A 135 -2.29 -3.75 4.97
CA GLU A 135 -3.25 -3.68 3.86
C GLU A 135 -3.18 -4.94 3.00
N GLU A 136 -1.98 -5.46 2.72
CA GLU A 136 -1.85 -6.70 1.97
C GLU A 136 -2.40 -7.92 2.73
N MET A 137 -2.20 -8.00 4.06
CA MET A 137 -2.83 -9.04 4.87
C MET A 137 -4.35 -9.03 4.77
N VAL A 138 -4.97 -7.84 4.71
CA VAL A 138 -6.43 -7.69 4.60
C VAL A 138 -6.91 -7.92 3.18
N PHE A 139 -6.41 -7.14 2.21
CA PHE A 139 -6.93 -7.15 0.84
C PHE A 139 -6.52 -8.39 0.05
N ARG A 140 -5.24 -8.81 0.11
CA ARG A 140 -4.70 -9.95 -0.66
C ARG A 140 -4.66 -11.22 0.17
N GLY A 141 -4.64 -11.07 1.49
CA GLY A 141 -4.80 -12.19 2.43
C GLY A 141 -6.25 -12.60 2.56
N VAL A 142 -7.00 -11.89 3.40
CA VAL A 142 -8.35 -12.32 3.77
C VAL A 142 -9.34 -12.17 2.63
N ILE A 143 -9.51 -10.94 2.09
CA ILE A 143 -10.58 -10.64 1.13
C ILE A 143 -10.41 -11.46 -0.15
N LEU A 144 -9.24 -11.41 -0.78
CA LEU A 144 -8.96 -12.14 -2.01
C LEU A 144 -9.24 -13.63 -1.87
N ASN A 145 -8.73 -14.28 -0.81
CA ASN A 145 -8.86 -15.72 -0.66
C ASN A 145 -10.30 -16.15 -0.30
N LEU A 146 -11.04 -15.36 0.48
CA LEU A 146 -12.47 -15.62 0.72
C LEU A 146 -13.30 -15.48 -0.55
N LEU A 147 -13.04 -14.47 -1.37
CA LEU A 147 -13.75 -14.27 -2.65
C LEU A 147 -13.38 -15.34 -3.67
N LYS A 148 -12.10 -15.75 -3.73
CA LYS A 148 -11.63 -16.83 -4.59
C LYS A 148 -12.30 -18.16 -4.25
N GLU A 149 -12.40 -18.50 -2.97
CA GLU A 149 -13.04 -19.73 -2.52
C GLU A 149 -14.55 -19.74 -2.81
N LYS A 150 -15.20 -18.57 -2.69
CA LYS A 150 -16.66 -18.49 -2.88
C LYS A 150 -17.07 -18.37 -4.34
N TRP A 151 -16.34 -17.59 -5.15
CA TRP A 151 -16.70 -17.31 -6.55
C TRP A 151 -15.61 -17.80 -7.51
N ASN A 152 -14.73 -16.92 -7.92
CA ASN A 152 -13.64 -17.22 -8.86
C ASN A 152 -12.52 -16.19 -8.74
N ILE A 153 -11.43 -16.45 -9.46
CA ILE A 153 -10.23 -15.60 -9.43
C ILE A 153 -10.47 -14.18 -9.94
N LYS A 154 -11.34 -13.98 -10.92
CA LYS A 154 -11.63 -12.66 -11.47
C LYS A 154 -12.31 -11.77 -10.44
N VAL A 155 -13.34 -12.28 -9.77
CA VAL A 155 -14.05 -11.60 -8.67
C VAL A 155 -13.07 -11.32 -7.52
N ALA A 156 -12.24 -12.30 -7.17
CA ALA A 156 -11.28 -12.22 -6.08
C ALA A 156 -10.18 -11.18 -6.33
N VAL A 157 -9.83 -10.90 -7.56
CA VAL A 157 -8.86 -9.86 -7.92
C VAL A 157 -9.52 -8.51 -8.07
N LEU A 158 -10.63 -8.42 -8.82
CA LEU A 158 -11.23 -7.13 -9.17
C LEU A 158 -11.90 -6.45 -7.97
N ILE A 159 -12.70 -7.16 -7.19
CA ILE A 159 -13.45 -6.54 -6.08
C ILE A 159 -12.51 -5.89 -5.04
N PRO A 160 -11.53 -6.60 -4.44
CA PRO A 160 -10.63 -5.94 -3.48
C PRO A 160 -9.76 -4.86 -4.11
N SER A 161 -9.44 -4.94 -5.42
CA SER A 161 -8.67 -3.90 -6.09
C SER A 161 -9.49 -2.61 -6.30
N VAL A 162 -10.76 -2.72 -6.68
CA VAL A 162 -11.67 -1.56 -6.76
C VAL A 162 -11.91 -0.97 -5.36
N LEU A 163 -12.15 -1.81 -4.35
CA LEU A 163 -12.29 -1.34 -2.97
C LEU A 163 -11.02 -0.63 -2.49
N PHE A 164 -9.84 -1.12 -2.86
CA PHE A 164 -8.57 -0.48 -2.55
C PHE A 164 -8.47 0.92 -3.16
N GLY A 165 -8.87 1.09 -4.42
CA GLY A 165 -8.94 2.42 -5.04
C GLY A 165 -9.98 3.34 -4.37
N LEU A 166 -11.14 2.80 -4.00
CA LEU A 166 -12.20 3.57 -3.35
C LEU A 166 -11.80 4.09 -1.96
N VAL A 167 -11.13 3.28 -1.14
CA VAL A 167 -10.72 3.73 0.20
C VAL A 167 -9.68 4.85 0.17
N HIS A 168 -8.89 4.95 -0.90
CA HIS A 168 -7.91 6.02 -1.08
C HIS A 168 -8.51 7.37 -1.49
N ILE A 169 -9.78 7.41 -1.91
CA ILE A 169 -10.50 8.66 -2.18
C ILE A 169 -11.02 9.29 -0.87
N ILE A 170 -11.15 8.49 0.20
CA ILE A 170 -11.67 8.98 1.49
C ILE A 170 -10.66 9.95 2.11
N GLY A 171 -11.13 11.17 2.38
CA GLY A 171 -10.29 12.22 3.00
C GLY A 171 -9.54 13.12 2.01
N MET A 172 -9.70 12.90 0.69
CA MET A 172 -9.23 13.84 -0.32
C MET A 172 -10.20 15.01 -0.49
N ASP A 173 -9.70 16.15 -0.93
CA ASP A 173 -10.53 17.23 -1.43
C ASP A 173 -11.35 16.77 -2.64
N PHE A 174 -12.63 17.16 -2.71
CA PHE A 174 -13.50 16.63 -3.76
C PHE A 174 -13.16 17.23 -5.11
N SER A 175 -12.48 16.46 -5.94
CA SER A 175 -12.24 16.71 -7.36
C SER A 175 -12.62 15.47 -8.16
N VAL A 176 -13.60 15.57 -9.06
CA VAL A 176 -14.05 14.44 -9.88
C VAL A 176 -12.90 13.82 -10.66
N ILE A 177 -12.02 14.64 -11.25
CA ILE A 177 -10.89 14.17 -12.06
C ILE A 177 -9.87 13.47 -11.16
N SER A 178 -9.48 14.07 -10.03
CA SER A 178 -8.55 13.46 -9.09
C SER A 178 -9.09 12.16 -8.51
N SER A 179 -10.38 12.12 -8.13
CA SER A 179 -11.03 10.90 -7.63
C SER A 179 -11.06 9.78 -8.66
N LEU A 180 -11.33 10.09 -9.94
CA LEU A 180 -11.26 9.08 -11.01
C LEU A 180 -9.85 8.57 -11.25
N LEU A 181 -8.84 9.44 -11.23
CA LEU A 181 -7.44 9.03 -11.35
C LEU A 181 -7.03 8.10 -10.20
N VAL A 182 -7.38 8.45 -8.97
CA VAL A 182 -7.08 7.62 -7.78
C VAL A 182 -7.80 6.29 -7.85
N LEU A 183 -9.09 6.28 -8.26
CA LEU A 183 -9.83 5.02 -8.42
C LEU A 183 -9.18 4.12 -9.45
N ILE A 184 -8.80 4.65 -10.61
CA ILE A 184 -8.15 3.89 -11.68
C ILE A 184 -6.77 3.39 -11.21
N ALA A 185 -5.94 4.28 -10.67
CA ALA A 185 -4.59 3.93 -10.22
C ALA A 185 -4.62 2.94 -9.05
N GLY A 186 -5.45 3.19 -8.04
CA GLY A 186 -5.65 2.31 -6.90
C GLY A 186 -6.19 0.93 -7.31
N THR A 187 -7.09 0.88 -8.31
CA THR A 187 -7.56 -0.40 -8.87
C THR A 187 -6.41 -1.13 -9.58
N MET A 188 -5.63 -0.44 -10.41
CA MET A 188 -4.54 -1.04 -11.19
C MET A 188 -3.41 -1.53 -10.29
N VAL A 189 -2.97 -0.73 -9.30
CA VAL A 189 -1.97 -1.18 -8.33
C VAL A 189 -2.52 -2.32 -7.47
N GLY A 190 -3.82 -2.28 -7.16
CA GLY A 190 -4.54 -3.35 -6.48
C GLY A 190 -4.51 -4.68 -7.24
N ILE A 191 -4.70 -4.64 -8.56
CA ILE A 191 -4.56 -5.81 -9.43
C ILE A 191 -3.12 -6.30 -9.44
N MET A 192 -2.14 -5.40 -9.56
CA MET A 192 -0.72 -5.75 -9.53
C MET A 192 -0.35 -6.51 -8.25
N PHE A 193 -0.69 -5.99 -7.08
CA PHE A 193 -0.42 -6.68 -5.82
C PHE A 193 -1.14 -8.03 -5.71
N SER A 194 -2.37 -8.12 -6.23
CA SER A 194 -3.11 -9.38 -6.27
C SER A 194 -2.41 -10.43 -7.12
N MET A 195 -1.87 -10.03 -8.29
CA MET A 195 -1.12 -10.95 -9.17
C MET A 195 0.21 -11.38 -8.53
N ILE A 196 0.90 -10.48 -7.81
CA ILE A 196 2.10 -10.82 -7.05
C ILE A 196 1.79 -11.84 -5.95
N ALA A 197 0.73 -11.61 -5.17
CA ALA A 197 0.31 -12.51 -4.11
C ALA A 197 -0.08 -13.90 -4.66
N ILE A 198 -0.79 -13.96 -5.79
CA ILE A 198 -1.18 -15.22 -6.45
C ILE A 198 0.06 -15.94 -7.02
N GLU A 199 0.95 -15.23 -7.72
CA GLU A 199 2.18 -15.79 -8.31
C GLU A 199 3.09 -16.41 -7.24
N SER A 200 3.23 -15.70 -6.14
CA SER A 200 4.14 -16.10 -5.05
C SER A 200 3.52 -17.08 -4.05
N GLY A 201 2.18 -17.16 -3.99
CA GLY A 201 1.42 -17.88 -2.97
C GLY A 201 1.46 -17.20 -1.59
N SER A 202 1.83 -15.90 -1.52
CA SER A 202 2.07 -15.24 -0.23
C SER A 202 1.90 -13.72 -0.31
N VAL A 203 1.14 -13.17 0.65
CA VAL A 203 0.99 -11.71 0.83
C VAL A 203 2.30 -11.02 1.22
N TRP A 204 3.27 -11.74 1.77
CA TRP A 204 4.56 -11.16 2.17
C TRP A 204 5.33 -10.58 0.99
N ASN A 205 5.14 -11.17 -0.19
CA ASN A 205 5.78 -10.72 -1.42
C ASN A 205 5.08 -9.49 -2.04
N SER A 206 3.76 -9.41 -2.01
CA SER A 206 3.07 -8.16 -2.37
C SER A 206 3.29 -7.07 -1.31
N GLY A 207 3.33 -7.45 -0.03
CA GLY A 207 3.62 -6.54 1.07
C GLY A 207 4.97 -5.86 0.98
N ILE A 208 6.05 -6.58 0.62
CA ILE A 208 7.36 -5.93 0.44
C ILE A 208 7.37 -4.99 -0.77
N VAL A 209 6.70 -5.34 -1.89
CA VAL A 209 6.60 -4.44 -3.06
C VAL A 209 5.80 -3.19 -2.70
N HIS A 210 4.69 -3.34 -1.99
CA HIS A 210 3.87 -2.24 -1.50
C HIS A 210 4.65 -1.35 -0.53
N SER A 211 5.31 -1.94 0.48
CA SER A 211 6.12 -1.19 1.45
C SER A 211 7.23 -0.39 0.78
N LEU A 212 7.96 -0.99 -0.17
CA LEU A 212 9.04 -0.29 -0.89
C LEU A 212 8.50 0.80 -1.81
N TRP A 213 7.33 0.58 -2.43
CA TRP A 213 6.64 1.62 -3.17
C TRP A 213 6.34 2.82 -2.26
N ASN A 214 5.68 2.59 -1.13
CA ASN A 214 5.32 3.65 -0.19
C ASN A 214 6.56 4.39 0.33
N ILE A 215 7.60 3.67 0.75
CA ILE A 215 8.85 4.28 1.24
C ILE A 215 9.48 5.19 0.18
N ILE A 216 9.56 4.73 -1.06
CA ILE A 216 10.28 5.44 -2.11
C ILE A 216 9.44 6.57 -2.70
N ILE A 217 8.13 6.39 -2.89
CA ILE A 217 7.26 7.39 -3.52
C ILE A 217 6.72 8.39 -2.50
N ILE A 218 6.13 7.92 -1.40
CA ILE A 218 5.40 8.76 -0.43
C ILE A 218 6.05 8.82 0.95
N GLY A 219 7.24 8.27 1.12
CA GLY A 219 7.92 8.20 2.42
C GLY A 219 8.49 9.53 2.95
N GLY A 220 8.09 10.68 2.40
CA GLY A 220 8.39 12.01 2.92
C GLY A 220 9.79 12.55 2.59
N GLY A 221 10.66 11.82 1.89
CA GLY A 221 11.99 12.31 1.51
C GLY A 221 11.95 13.30 0.35
N LEU A 222 11.78 12.77 -0.85
CA LEU A 222 11.58 13.53 -2.08
C LEU A 222 10.24 13.19 -2.67
N SER A 223 9.29 14.13 -2.68
CA SER A 223 8.04 14.01 -3.43
C SER A 223 8.16 14.62 -4.83
N ILE A 224 7.30 14.20 -5.74
CA ILE A 224 7.15 14.77 -7.08
C ILE A 224 5.66 14.98 -7.31
N SER A 225 5.23 16.21 -7.55
CA SER A 225 3.81 16.55 -7.67
C SER A 225 3.61 17.86 -8.42
N GLY A 226 2.35 18.25 -8.68
CA GLY A 226 1.99 19.52 -9.31
C GLY A 226 2.05 20.73 -8.36
N THR A 227 2.14 20.51 -7.05
CA THR A 227 2.19 21.52 -5.97
C THR A 227 3.23 21.12 -4.94
N ALA A 228 3.68 22.07 -4.12
CA ALA A 228 4.57 21.77 -3.00
C ALA A 228 3.83 20.89 -1.95
N ASP A 229 4.52 19.86 -1.48
CA ASP A 229 4.04 18.95 -0.46
C ASP A 229 4.72 19.28 0.87
N GLU A 230 3.96 19.76 1.83
CA GLU A 230 4.44 20.14 3.16
C GLU A 230 4.81 18.94 4.05
N TYR A 231 4.37 17.71 3.66
CA TYR A 231 4.71 16.46 4.35
C TYR A 231 5.97 15.80 3.82
N SER A 232 6.69 16.43 2.88
CA SER A 232 7.95 15.94 2.33
C SER A 232 9.08 16.91 2.59
N VAL A 233 10.30 16.39 2.80
CA VAL A 233 11.50 17.21 3.04
C VAL A 233 11.78 18.12 1.84
N ILE A 234 11.68 17.56 0.64
CA ILE A 234 11.86 18.26 -0.63
C ILE A 234 10.75 17.82 -1.58
N THR A 235 10.18 18.78 -2.31
CA THR A 235 9.25 18.51 -3.42
C THR A 235 9.88 18.97 -4.74
N ASN A 236 9.93 18.11 -5.74
CA ASN A 236 10.09 18.53 -7.13
C ASN A 236 8.71 18.90 -7.69
N VAL A 237 8.41 20.21 -7.70
CA VAL A 237 7.15 20.75 -8.22
C VAL A 237 7.23 20.80 -9.74
N LEU A 238 6.46 19.97 -10.41
CA LEU A 238 6.43 19.86 -11.86
C LEU A 238 5.88 21.15 -12.51
N ASP A 239 6.49 21.59 -13.61
CA ASP A 239 5.97 22.69 -14.43
C ASP A 239 4.68 22.25 -15.17
N SER A 240 4.54 20.95 -15.46
CA SER A 240 3.34 20.40 -16.08
C SER A 240 2.11 20.55 -15.19
N LYS A 241 0.99 20.99 -15.78
CA LYS A 241 -0.32 21.07 -15.13
C LYS A 241 -1.28 19.98 -15.62
N VAL A 242 -0.78 19.04 -16.41
CA VAL A 242 -1.60 17.93 -16.94
C VAL A 242 -1.77 16.86 -15.86
N PHE A 243 -3.00 16.66 -15.40
CA PHE A 243 -3.33 15.70 -14.33
C PHE A 243 -2.83 14.27 -14.61
N ALA A 244 -2.87 13.83 -15.87
CA ALA A 244 -2.37 12.52 -16.25
C ALA A 244 -0.86 12.33 -15.94
N PHE A 245 -0.08 13.41 -15.90
CA PHE A 245 1.33 13.35 -15.55
C PHE A 245 1.58 13.67 -14.08
N THR A 246 0.88 14.68 -13.52
CA THR A 246 1.10 15.06 -12.11
C THR A 246 0.43 14.11 -11.12
N GLY A 247 -0.60 13.37 -11.57
CA GLY A 247 -1.44 12.54 -10.71
C GLY A 247 -2.45 13.35 -9.88
N GLY A 248 -2.60 14.65 -10.18
CA GLY A 248 -3.50 15.54 -9.45
C GLY A 248 -3.06 15.72 -7.99
N GLU A 249 -4.01 15.74 -7.08
CA GLU A 249 -3.77 15.89 -5.64
C GLU A 249 -3.07 14.67 -4.99
N PHE A 250 -3.22 13.51 -5.60
CA PHE A 250 -2.64 12.26 -5.09
C PHE A 250 -1.15 12.08 -5.44
N GLY A 251 -0.62 12.92 -6.34
CA GLY A 251 0.78 12.85 -6.77
C GLY A 251 1.04 11.78 -7.83
N ILE A 252 2.32 11.58 -8.15
CA ILE A 252 2.76 10.76 -9.28
C ILE A 252 2.34 9.29 -9.22
N GLU A 253 1.93 8.78 -8.07
CA GLU A 253 1.46 7.40 -7.93
C GLU A 253 0.12 7.12 -8.64
N SER A 254 -0.69 8.16 -8.90
CA SER A 254 -1.89 8.08 -9.75
C SER A 254 -1.66 8.53 -11.19
N SER A 255 -0.41 8.76 -11.59
CA SER A 255 -0.05 9.20 -12.94
C SER A 255 -0.06 8.05 -13.95
N ILE A 256 -0.12 8.42 -15.24
CA ILE A 256 -0.02 7.44 -16.33
C ILE A 256 1.31 6.68 -16.34
N ILE A 257 2.40 7.29 -15.85
CA ILE A 257 3.72 6.65 -15.77
C ILE A 257 3.71 5.55 -14.71
N ALA A 258 3.12 5.81 -13.54
CA ALA A 258 2.93 4.80 -12.51
C ALA A 258 2.00 3.67 -13.01
N LEU A 259 0.89 4.03 -13.67
CA LEU A 259 -0.04 3.05 -14.25
C LEU A 259 0.65 2.10 -15.23
N LEU A 260 1.49 2.62 -16.12
CA LEU A 260 2.27 1.79 -17.05
C LEU A 260 3.19 0.84 -16.28
N GLY A 261 3.84 1.30 -15.23
CA GLY A 261 4.63 0.46 -14.34
C GLY A 261 3.81 -0.67 -13.69
N TYR A 262 2.63 -0.36 -13.17
CA TYR A 262 1.70 -1.36 -12.60
C TYR A 262 1.28 -2.41 -13.63
N ILE A 263 0.98 -1.98 -14.87
CA ILE A 263 0.62 -2.88 -15.97
C ILE A 263 1.78 -3.81 -16.31
N ILE A 264 3.00 -3.29 -16.44
CA ILE A 264 4.19 -4.08 -16.78
C ILE A 264 4.42 -5.17 -15.73
N VAL A 265 4.41 -4.82 -14.45
CA VAL A 265 4.61 -5.79 -13.36
C VAL A 265 3.46 -6.81 -13.31
N THR A 266 2.21 -6.36 -13.54
CA THR A 266 1.04 -7.25 -13.62
C THR A 266 1.20 -8.29 -14.73
N LEU A 267 1.58 -7.85 -15.94
CA LEU A 267 1.79 -8.74 -17.09
C LEU A 267 2.95 -9.72 -16.85
N ALA A 268 4.02 -9.25 -16.22
CA ALA A 268 5.14 -10.11 -15.83
C ALA A 268 4.70 -11.20 -14.84
N ALA A 269 3.93 -10.85 -13.80
CA ALA A 269 3.38 -11.81 -12.85
C ALA A 269 2.45 -12.83 -13.52
N ILE A 270 1.55 -12.38 -14.39
CA ILE A 270 0.65 -13.26 -15.17
C ILE A 270 1.45 -14.22 -16.06
N SER A 271 2.50 -13.74 -16.73
CA SER A 271 3.36 -14.57 -17.57
C SER A 271 3.99 -15.72 -16.78
N VAL A 272 4.51 -15.41 -15.57
CA VAL A 272 5.09 -16.44 -14.69
C VAL A 272 4.04 -17.44 -14.21
N ILE A 273 2.81 -16.98 -13.87
CA ILE A 273 1.71 -17.88 -13.48
C ILE A 273 1.41 -18.87 -14.62
N LYS A 274 1.23 -18.37 -15.85
CA LYS A 274 0.96 -19.21 -17.02
C LYS A 274 2.07 -20.21 -17.33
N GLN A 275 3.33 -19.86 -17.08
CA GLN A 275 4.45 -20.78 -17.26
C GLN A 275 4.39 -21.93 -16.24
N LYS A 276 4.04 -21.64 -14.98
CA LYS A 276 3.88 -22.66 -13.93
C LYS A 276 2.71 -23.62 -14.16
N GLU A 277 1.66 -23.20 -14.87
CA GLU A 277 0.49 -24.03 -15.19
C GLU A 277 0.78 -25.00 -16.36
N LYS A 278 1.87 -24.79 -17.12
CA LYS A 278 2.26 -25.63 -18.26
C LYS A 278 3.26 -26.75 -17.88
N VAL A 279 3.82 -26.67 -16.67
CA VAL A 279 4.77 -27.65 -16.10
C VAL A 279 4.02 -28.57 -15.12
#